data_ab52b5d7cc6ae73442ae28cd3ab6df2b
#
_entry.id   ab52b5d7cc6ae73442ae28cd3ab6df2b
#
_cell.length_a   1.000
_cell.length_b   1.000
_cell.length_c   1.000
_cell.angle_alpha   90.00
_cell.angle_beta   90.00
_cell.angle_gamma   90.00
#
_symmetry.space_group_name_H-M   'P 1'
#
loop_
_entity.id
_entity.type
_entity.pdbx_description
1 polymer ?
#
loop_
_entity_poly.entity_id
_entity_poly.type
_entity_poly.pdbx_seq_one_letter_code
_entity_poly.pdbx_strand_id
1 'polypeptide(L)'
;MPPAEFKQKLLAGLGGDWPAPPELNVKQRDTIQQDGYRIESLTYEAEPGDPIPAMLLIPDMVSPAHPAPAVAVWHQHAGQYHLGKSEPAGLAGNPMHHTGAALAKEGYVVLCPDALCFEERQDPTGKLKAGNYERFEFLRYVVDGKCMAWKNILDMQRAIDFLQSRPEVIDEKIGCYGHSMGSTHTWLIGPWEPRIKCLVGNCCLPTYKGIHREHMLHCFPNFIPGIYEFGDTPDIAALIAPRPLHMNFGELDGGSPIDEVRRGVKIIANNYAAMNAETNFSYYIEEGAGHVLSPVMWDKTRSHFERHLKS
;
A
#
# COMPACT_ATOMS: atom_id res chain seq x y z
N MET A 1 24.79 5.62 4.85
CA MET A 1 24.96 4.90 3.56
C MET A 1 24.30 5.70 2.45
N PRO A 2 24.89 5.80 1.26
CA PRO A 2 24.22 6.43 0.11
C PRO A 2 22.91 5.73 -0.27
N PRO A 3 21.86 6.47 -0.68
CA PRO A 3 20.55 5.88 -1.00
C PRO A 3 20.60 4.76 -2.06
N ALA A 4 21.42 4.91 -3.08
CA ALA A 4 21.58 3.90 -4.14
C ALA A 4 22.17 2.59 -3.61
N GLU A 5 23.17 2.65 -2.73
CA GLU A 5 23.77 1.48 -2.09
C GLU A 5 22.75 0.79 -1.15
N PHE A 6 22.00 1.58 -0.37
CA PHE A 6 20.95 1.04 0.50
C PHE A 6 19.87 0.33 -0.33
N LYS A 7 19.45 0.93 -1.46
CA LYS A 7 18.46 0.32 -2.35
C LYS A 7 18.94 -1.02 -2.93
N GLN A 8 20.24 -1.16 -3.25
CA GLN A 8 20.80 -2.45 -3.70
C GLN A 8 20.77 -3.51 -2.61
N LYS A 9 21.11 -3.15 -1.38
CA LYS A 9 21.04 -4.07 -0.22
C LYS A 9 19.59 -4.45 0.10
N LEU A 10 18.67 -3.49 -0.01
CA LEU A 10 17.24 -3.74 0.13
C LEU A 10 16.73 -4.74 -0.92
N LEU A 11 17.14 -4.59 -2.19
CA LEU A 11 16.79 -5.52 -3.26
C LEU A 11 17.30 -6.94 -2.96
N ALA A 12 18.53 -7.06 -2.49
CA ALA A 12 19.09 -8.34 -2.09
C ALA A 12 18.32 -8.97 -0.92
N GLY A 13 17.95 -8.19 0.10
CA GLY A 13 17.14 -8.64 1.22
C GLY A 13 15.70 -9.04 0.83
N LEU A 14 15.13 -8.40 -0.19
CA LEU A 14 13.84 -8.79 -0.75
C LEU A 14 13.90 -10.14 -1.46
N GLY A 15 15.05 -10.52 -2.03
CA GLY A 15 15.25 -11.76 -2.79
C GLY A 15 15.54 -11.53 -4.28
N GLY A 16 15.97 -10.32 -4.65
CA GLY A 16 16.39 -9.96 -6.00
C GLY A 16 15.29 -9.37 -6.88
N ASP A 17 15.58 -9.28 -8.17
CA ASP A 17 14.71 -8.65 -9.17
C ASP A 17 13.39 -9.40 -9.37
N TRP A 18 12.39 -8.67 -9.86
CA TRP A 18 11.11 -9.23 -10.26
C TRP A 18 11.18 -9.73 -11.71
N PRO A 19 10.39 -10.77 -12.06
CA PRO A 19 10.31 -11.25 -13.44
C PRO A 19 9.68 -10.18 -14.35
N ALA A 20 9.92 -10.32 -15.65
CA ALA A 20 9.19 -9.53 -16.64
C ALA A 20 7.66 -9.79 -16.47
N PRO A 21 6.83 -8.73 -16.48
CA PRO A 21 5.41 -8.89 -16.26
C PRO A 21 4.76 -9.69 -17.39
N PRO A 22 3.94 -10.72 -17.08
CA PRO A 22 3.14 -11.43 -18.08
C PRO A 22 1.98 -10.55 -18.57
N GLU A 23 1.21 -11.03 -19.54
CA GLU A 23 -0.08 -10.44 -19.88
C GLU A 23 -0.97 -10.34 -18.63
N LEU A 24 -1.79 -9.27 -18.56
CA LEU A 24 -2.66 -9.08 -17.40
C LEU A 24 -3.79 -10.10 -17.31
N ASN A 25 -4.20 -10.69 -18.41
CA ASN A 25 -5.29 -11.68 -18.49
C ASN A 25 -6.53 -11.27 -17.68
N VAL A 26 -6.96 -10.02 -17.88
CA VAL A 26 -8.08 -9.42 -17.12
C VAL A 26 -9.36 -10.20 -17.36
N LYS A 27 -10.02 -10.58 -16.27
CA LYS A 27 -11.36 -11.21 -16.31
C LYS A 27 -12.31 -10.40 -15.45
N GLN A 28 -13.22 -9.67 -16.10
CA GLN A 28 -14.31 -9.00 -15.40
C GLN A 28 -15.36 -10.04 -15.00
N ARG A 29 -15.90 -9.90 -13.78
CA ARG A 29 -16.92 -10.82 -13.22
C ARG A 29 -18.27 -10.12 -13.15
N ASP A 30 -18.42 -9.16 -12.26
CA ASP A 30 -19.67 -8.46 -11.97
C ASP A 30 -19.49 -6.96 -11.96
N THR A 31 -20.62 -6.24 -12.06
CA THR A 31 -20.69 -4.78 -11.89
C THR A 31 -21.80 -4.45 -10.91
N ILE A 32 -21.47 -3.65 -9.89
CA ILE A 32 -22.41 -3.20 -8.85
C ILE A 32 -22.53 -1.67 -8.96
N GLN A 33 -23.73 -1.16 -9.16
CA GLN A 33 -23.98 0.29 -9.10
C GLN A 33 -24.08 0.74 -7.64
N GLN A 34 -23.37 1.80 -7.33
CA GLN A 34 -23.42 2.52 -6.05
C GLN A 34 -23.84 3.96 -6.26
N ASP A 35 -24.07 4.70 -5.17
CA ASP A 35 -24.39 6.12 -5.22
C ASP A 35 -23.15 6.94 -5.66
N GLY A 36 -23.18 7.43 -6.92
CA GLY A 36 -22.15 8.25 -7.55
C GLY A 36 -20.98 7.50 -8.20
N TYR A 37 -20.95 6.16 -8.17
CA TYR A 37 -19.92 5.34 -8.84
C TYR A 37 -20.39 3.91 -9.08
N ARG A 38 -19.72 3.19 -9.98
CA ARG A 38 -19.88 1.73 -10.14
C ARG A 38 -18.63 0.99 -9.65
N ILE A 39 -18.81 -0.25 -9.23
CA ILE A 39 -17.75 -1.18 -8.85
C ILE A 39 -17.69 -2.31 -9.88
N GLU A 40 -16.56 -2.47 -10.54
CA GLU A 40 -16.28 -3.62 -11.40
C GLU A 40 -15.47 -4.64 -10.59
N SER A 41 -16.04 -5.82 -10.33
CA SER A 41 -15.34 -6.96 -9.74
C SER A 41 -14.58 -7.69 -10.84
N LEU A 42 -13.28 -7.92 -10.65
CA LEU A 42 -12.41 -8.49 -11.67
C LEU A 42 -11.21 -9.25 -11.08
N THR A 43 -10.46 -9.92 -11.95
CA THR A 43 -9.12 -10.42 -11.65
C THR A 43 -8.15 -9.98 -12.74
N TYR A 44 -6.88 -9.81 -12.37
CA TYR A 44 -5.73 -9.70 -13.29
C TYR A 44 -4.59 -10.57 -12.76
N GLU A 45 -3.63 -10.97 -13.60
CA GLU A 45 -2.54 -11.86 -13.18
C GLU A 45 -1.28 -11.09 -12.76
N ALA A 46 -0.69 -11.53 -11.63
CA ALA A 46 0.64 -11.11 -11.21
C ALA A 46 1.73 -11.94 -11.87
N GLU A 47 1.55 -13.25 -11.85
CA GLU A 47 2.38 -14.26 -12.50
C GLU A 47 1.45 -15.22 -13.24
N PRO A 48 1.93 -16.02 -14.21
CA PRO A 48 1.06 -16.97 -14.91
C PRO A 48 0.34 -17.91 -13.93
N GLY A 49 -0.99 -17.85 -13.93
CA GLY A 49 -1.84 -18.66 -13.05
C GLY A 49 -1.98 -18.15 -11.61
N ASP A 50 -1.50 -16.95 -11.31
CA ASP A 50 -1.71 -16.26 -10.02
C ASP A 50 -2.65 -15.04 -10.20
N PRO A 51 -3.96 -15.25 -10.23
CA PRO A 51 -4.93 -14.17 -10.36
C PRO A 51 -5.04 -13.36 -9.08
N ILE A 52 -5.03 -12.03 -9.21
CA ILE A 52 -5.31 -11.09 -8.13
C ILE A 52 -6.77 -10.63 -8.26
N PRO A 53 -7.65 -11.02 -7.34
CA PRO A 53 -9.00 -10.45 -7.26
C PRO A 53 -8.93 -8.99 -6.85
N ALA A 54 -9.72 -8.15 -7.52
CA ALA A 54 -9.76 -6.72 -7.27
C ALA A 54 -11.15 -6.12 -7.51
N MET A 55 -11.39 -4.96 -6.94
CA MET A 55 -12.55 -4.11 -7.20
C MET A 55 -12.06 -2.78 -7.78
N LEU A 56 -12.54 -2.44 -8.98
CA LEU A 56 -12.29 -1.16 -9.62
C LEU A 56 -13.54 -0.29 -9.45
N LEU A 57 -13.38 0.82 -8.75
CA LEU A 57 -14.44 1.79 -8.50
C LEU A 57 -14.28 2.94 -9.50
N ILE A 58 -15.31 3.20 -10.29
CA ILE A 58 -15.29 4.21 -11.35
C ILE A 58 -16.42 5.21 -11.10
N PRO A 59 -16.10 6.50 -10.84
CA PRO A 59 -17.13 7.54 -10.69
C PRO A 59 -18.04 7.67 -11.91
N ASP A 60 -19.32 7.97 -11.71
CA ASP A 60 -20.31 8.04 -12.80
C ASP A 60 -19.96 9.07 -13.87
N MET A 61 -19.23 10.13 -13.51
CA MET A 61 -18.78 11.18 -14.44
C MET A 61 -17.54 10.80 -15.25
N VAL A 62 -16.86 9.69 -14.89
CA VAL A 62 -15.62 9.24 -15.52
C VAL A 62 -15.91 8.29 -16.68
N SER A 63 -15.23 8.50 -17.79
CA SER A 63 -15.32 7.68 -19.00
C SER A 63 -14.02 7.76 -19.80
N PRO A 64 -13.81 6.93 -20.83
CA PRO A 64 -12.66 7.06 -21.72
C PRO A 64 -12.51 8.44 -22.38
N ALA A 65 -13.64 9.17 -22.58
CA ALA A 65 -13.61 10.54 -23.09
C ALA A 65 -13.30 11.59 -22.00
N HIS A 66 -13.50 11.25 -20.74
CA HIS A 66 -13.26 12.11 -19.57
C HIS A 66 -12.56 11.27 -18.49
N PRO A 67 -11.27 10.93 -18.69
CA PRO A 67 -10.51 10.14 -17.72
C PRO A 67 -10.21 10.95 -16.46
N ALA A 68 -9.94 10.24 -15.35
CA ALA A 68 -9.64 10.84 -14.07
C ALA A 68 -8.32 10.33 -13.48
N PRO A 69 -7.73 11.04 -12.49
CA PRO A 69 -6.66 10.51 -11.67
C PRO A 69 -7.10 9.22 -10.97
N ALA A 70 -6.15 8.31 -10.75
CA ALA A 70 -6.42 7.05 -10.08
C ALA A 70 -5.67 6.89 -8.77
N VAL A 71 -6.24 6.09 -7.85
CA VAL A 71 -5.61 5.73 -6.58
C VAL A 71 -5.70 4.21 -6.38
N ALA A 72 -4.56 3.55 -6.22
CA ALA A 72 -4.52 2.17 -5.72
C ALA A 72 -4.63 2.19 -4.18
N VAL A 73 -5.58 1.43 -3.64
CA VAL A 73 -5.87 1.40 -2.20
C VAL A 73 -5.52 0.03 -1.64
N TRP A 74 -4.54 0.01 -0.73
CA TRP A 74 -4.06 -1.18 -0.05
C TRP A 74 -4.80 -1.33 1.28
N HIS A 75 -5.50 -2.46 1.45
CA HIS A 75 -6.31 -2.71 2.65
C HIS A 75 -5.47 -3.01 3.91
N GLN A 76 -6.08 -2.91 5.08
CA GLN A 76 -5.48 -3.25 6.36
C GLN A 76 -5.41 -4.78 6.60
N HIS A 77 -4.73 -5.16 7.69
CA HIS A 77 -4.63 -6.55 8.17
C HIS A 77 -5.63 -6.85 9.31
N ALA A 78 -5.44 -6.22 10.45
CA ALA A 78 -6.21 -6.35 11.70
C ALA A 78 -6.56 -7.80 12.12
N GLY A 79 -5.87 -8.82 11.60
CA GLY A 79 -6.22 -10.22 11.81
C GLY A 79 -7.51 -10.67 11.11
N GLN A 80 -8.05 -9.84 10.22
CA GLN A 80 -9.34 -10.06 9.56
C GLN A 80 -9.14 -10.63 8.14
N TYR A 81 -8.61 -11.83 8.04
CA TYR A 81 -8.26 -12.48 6.76
C TYR A 81 -9.46 -12.72 5.82
N HIS A 82 -10.69 -12.62 6.32
CA HIS A 82 -11.91 -12.71 5.53
C HIS A 82 -12.26 -11.38 4.84
N LEU A 83 -11.55 -10.30 5.14
CA LEU A 83 -11.63 -8.99 4.51
C LEU A 83 -10.36 -8.73 3.70
N GLY A 84 -10.51 -8.04 2.60
CA GLY A 84 -9.44 -7.60 1.71
C GLY A 84 -9.94 -6.41 0.91
N LYS A 85 -10.10 -6.57 -0.40
CA LYS A 85 -10.64 -5.56 -1.32
C LYS A 85 -12.02 -5.04 -0.97
N SER A 86 -12.87 -5.90 -0.37
CA SER A 86 -14.26 -5.54 -0.04
C SER A 86 -14.36 -4.45 1.01
N GLU A 87 -13.39 -4.33 1.93
CA GLU A 87 -13.43 -3.30 2.96
C GLU A 87 -13.17 -1.89 2.40
N PRO A 88 -12.06 -1.57 1.72
CA PRO A 88 -11.88 -0.25 1.11
C PRO A 88 -12.92 0.06 0.02
N ALA A 89 -13.47 -0.95 -0.65
CA ALA A 89 -14.54 -0.75 -1.62
C ALA A 89 -15.90 -0.39 -0.97
N GLY A 90 -16.01 -0.45 0.35
CA GLY A 90 -17.22 -0.07 1.08
C GLY A 90 -18.32 -1.12 1.10
N LEU A 91 -17.99 -2.40 0.81
CA LEU A 91 -18.95 -3.50 0.75
C LEU A 91 -18.96 -4.35 2.03
N ALA A 92 -17.92 -4.28 2.85
CA ALA A 92 -17.78 -5.05 4.09
C ALA A 92 -16.90 -4.32 5.10
N GLY A 93 -16.78 -4.87 6.30
CA GLY A 93 -15.86 -4.41 7.34
C GLY A 93 -16.27 -3.11 8.03
N ASN A 94 -15.27 -2.36 8.50
CA ASN A 94 -15.48 -1.14 9.29
C ASN A 94 -15.59 0.08 8.35
N PRO A 95 -16.65 0.92 8.44
CA PRO A 95 -16.81 2.13 7.66
C PRO A 95 -15.62 3.11 7.71
N MET A 96 -14.84 3.10 8.79
CA MET A 96 -13.58 3.89 8.89
C MET A 96 -12.61 3.55 7.76
N HIS A 97 -12.66 2.34 7.22
CA HIS A 97 -11.75 1.85 6.17
C HIS A 97 -12.37 1.83 4.77
N HIS A 98 -13.60 2.35 4.58
CA HIS A 98 -14.23 2.48 3.26
C HIS A 98 -13.58 3.60 2.42
N THR A 99 -12.25 3.66 2.45
CA THR A 99 -11.46 4.76 1.88
C THR A 99 -11.46 4.78 0.37
N GLY A 100 -11.54 3.63 -0.27
CA GLY A 100 -11.69 3.55 -1.73
C GLY A 100 -13.04 4.08 -2.18
N ALA A 101 -14.12 3.73 -1.49
CA ALA A 101 -15.45 4.26 -1.76
C ALA A 101 -15.51 5.79 -1.57
N ALA A 102 -14.85 6.30 -0.52
CA ALA A 102 -14.77 7.74 -0.27
C ALA A 102 -14.01 8.48 -1.39
N LEU A 103 -12.86 7.94 -1.84
CA LEU A 103 -12.09 8.52 -2.95
C LEU A 103 -12.85 8.46 -4.29
N ALA A 104 -13.60 7.39 -4.55
CA ALA A 104 -14.42 7.28 -5.76
C ALA A 104 -15.50 8.37 -5.79
N LYS A 105 -16.16 8.64 -4.67
CA LYS A 105 -17.12 9.76 -4.54
C LYS A 105 -16.48 11.14 -4.75
N GLU A 106 -15.19 11.25 -4.55
CA GLU A 106 -14.41 12.46 -4.82
C GLU A 106 -13.88 12.56 -6.26
N GLY A 107 -14.22 11.58 -7.13
CA GLY A 107 -13.91 11.61 -8.55
C GLY A 107 -12.60 10.93 -8.93
N TYR A 108 -12.00 10.12 -8.08
CA TYR A 108 -10.86 9.27 -8.44
C TYR A 108 -11.33 7.91 -8.97
N VAL A 109 -10.66 7.37 -9.98
CA VAL A 109 -10.75 5.93 -10.26
C VAL A 109 -9.97 5.19 -9.19
N VAL A 110 -10.57 4.19 -8.54
CA VAL A 110 -9.94 3.53 -7.40
C VAL A 110 -9.82 2.03 -7.63
N LEU A 111 -8.63 1.48 -7.44
CA LEU A 111 -8.40 0.04 -7.47
C LEU A 111 -8.13 -0.48 -6.06
N CYS A 112 -8.93 -1.45 -5.62
CA CYS A 112 -8.79 -2.15 -4.36
C CYS A 112 -8.48 -3.62 -4.64
N PRO A 113 -7.22 -4.09 -4.63
CA PRO A 113 -6.88 -5.50 -4.79
C PRO A 113 -6.83 -6.24 -3.45
N ASP A 114 -7.00 -7.58 -3.50
CA ASP A 114 -6.68 -8.44 -2.38
C ASP A 114 -5.17 -8.63 -2.24
N ALA A 115 -4.64 -8.38 -1.07
CA ALA A 115 -3.29 -8.83 -0.72
C ALA A 115 -3.24 -10.36 -0.62
N LEU A 116 -2.04 -10.93 -0.79
CA LEU A 116 -1.82 -12.36 -0.58
C LEU A 116 -2.31 -12.79 0.81
N CYS A 117 -2.98 -13.93 0.90
CA CYS A 117 -3.60 -14.53 2.09
C CYS A 117 -4.91 -13.90 2.57
N PHE A 118 -5.43 -12.88 1.89
CA PHE A 118 -6.68 -12.21 2.30
C PHE A 118 -7.83 -12.49 1.33
N GLU A 119 -9.03 -12.43 1.85
CA GLU A 119 -10.34 -12.56 1.18
C GLU A 119 -10.36 -13.74 0.17
N GLU A 120 -10.31 -13.49 -1.14
CA GLU A 120 -10.30 -14.55 -2.16
C GLU A 120 -8.90 -15.19 -2.36
N ARG A 121 -7.84 -14.66 -1.76
CA ARG A 121 -6.47 -15.21 -1.86
C ARG A 121 -6.05 -16.03 -0.63
N GLN A 122 -7.00 -16.59 0.12
CA GLN A 122 -6.74 -17.58 1.16
C GLN A 122 -6.33 -18.92 0.57
N ASP A 123 -5.90 -19.86 1.42
CA ASP A 123 -5.45 -21.20 0.99
C ASP A 123 -6.48 -21.88 0.09
N PRO A 124 -6.20 -22.09 -1.20
CA PRO A 124 -7.13 -22.70 -2.14
C PRO A 124 -7.44 -24.17 -1.80
N THR A 125 -6.61 -24.81 -0.97
CA THR A 125 -6.86 -26.20 -0.51
C THR A 125 -7.74 -26.24 0.72
N GLY A 126 -7.94 -25.13 1.42
CA GLY A 126 -8.70 -25.03 2.67
C GLY A 126 -8.05 -25.73 3.88
N LYS A 127 -6.82 -26.22 3.76
CA LYS A 127 -6.09 -26.93 4.83
C LYS A 127 -5.61 -25.96 5.90
N LEU A 128 -5.12 -24.81 5.50
CA LEU A 128 -4.64 -23.77 6.39
C LEU A 128 -5.63 -22.60 6.39
N LYS A 129 -5.81 -21.96 7.55
CA LYS A 129 -6.75 -20.85 7.68
C LYS A 129 -6.05 -19.63 8.28
N ALA A 130 -6.44 -18.45 7.78
CA ALA A 130 -6.04 -17.17 8.36
C ALA A 130 -4.52 -17.06 8.57
N GLY A 131 -4.08 -16.65 9.77
CA GLY A 131 -2.66 -16.48 10.10
C GLY A 131 -1.79 -17.72 9.97
N ASN A 132 -2.36 -18.92 9.94
CA ASN A 132 -1.59 -20.14 9.66
C ASN A 132 -1.22 -20.24 8.18
N TYR A 133 -2.11 -19.78 7.29
CA TYR A 133 -1.80 -19.72 5.87
C TYR A 133 -0.80 -18.61 5.57
N GLU A 134 -0.99 -17.44 6.15
CA GLU A 134 -0.04 -16.33 5.98
C GLU A 134 1.37 -16.71 6.50
N ARG A 135 1.45 -17.38 7.67
CA ARG A 135 2.73 -17.91 8.17
C ARG A 135 3.34 -18.94 7.22
N PHE A 136 2.54 -19.83 6.64
CA PHE A 136 3.02 -20.82 5.68
C PHE A 136 3.60 -20.14 4.44
N GLU A 137 2.91 -19.15 3.86
CA GLU A 137 3.37 -18.39 2.70
C GLU A 137 4.66 -17.61 3.04
N PHE A 138 4.71 -16.95 4.21
CA PHE A 138 5.92 -16.27 4.66
C PHE A 138 7.12 -17.22 4.71
N LEU A 139 6.97 -18.39 5.33
CA LEU A 139 8.04 -19.37 5.44
C LEU A 139 8.42 -19.97 4.08
N ARG A 140 7.45 -20.17 3.19
CA ARG A 140 7.70 -20.63 1.82
C ARG A 140 8.58 -19.64 1.06
N TYR A 141 8.27 -18.33 1.11
CA TYR A 141 9.11 -17.32 0.47
C TYR A 141 10.53 -17.28 1.07
N VAL A 142 10.67 -17.43 2.38
CA VAL A 142 12.00 -17.51 3.02
C VAL A 142 12.81 -18.69 2.47
N VAL A 143 12.19 -19.87 2.32
CA VAL A 143 12.86 -21.06 1.76
C VAL A 143 13.24 -20.85 0.29
N ASP A 144 12.42 -20.11 -0.46
CA ASP A 144 12.67 -19.74 -1.86
C ASP A 144 13.71 -18.62 -2.02
N GLY A 145 14.34 -18.17 -0.92
CA GLY A 145 15.34 -17.08 -0.92
C GLY A 145 14.76 -15.69 -1.14
N LYS A 146 13.48 -15.52 -0.85
CA LYS A 146 12.72 -14.28 -0.97
C LYS A 146 12.08 -13.90 0.36
N CYS A 147 11.45 -12.74 0.44
CA CYS A 147 10.55 -12.43 1.55
C CYS A 147 9.14 -12.12 1.04
N MET A 148 8.15 -12.13 1.94
CA MET A 148 6.76 -11.84 1.56
C MET A 148 6.61 -10.45 0.93
N ALA A 149 7.40 -9.46 1.37
CA ALA A 149 7.42 -8.12 0.77
C ALA A 149 7.76 -8.15 -0.72
N TRP A 150 8.65 -9.04 -1.18
CA TRP A 150 8.95 -9.20 -2.60
C TRP A 150 7.69 -9.50 -3.42
N LYS A 151 6.88 -10.45 -2.95
CA LYS A 151 5.61 -10.80 -3.61
C LYS A 151 4.59 -9.67 -3.55
N ASN A 152 4.45 -9.03 -2.39
CA ASN A 152 3.53 -7.90 -2.26
C ASN A 152 3.91 -6.74 -3.21
N ILE A 153 5.20 -6.45 -3.38
CA ILE A 153 5.66 -5.43 -4.33
C ILE A 153 5.32 -5.84 -5.77
N LEU A 154 5.56 -7.09 -6.15
CA LEU A 154 5.16 -7.60 -7.48
C LEU A 154 3.66 -7.39 -7.72
N ASP A 155 2.82 -7.83 -6.79
CA ASP A 155 1.36 -7.69 -6.90
C ASP A 155 0.92 -6.22 -7.04
N MET A 156 1.56 -5.33 -6.28
CA MET A 156 1.29 -3.89 -6.36
C MET A 156 1.76 -3.27 -7.68
N GLN A 157 2.90 -3.70 -8.24
CA GLN A 157 3.34 -3.28 -9.59
C GLN A 157 2.33 -3.70 -10.64
N ARG A 158 1.78 -4.91 -10.54
CA ARG A 158 0.73 -5.39 -11.45
C ARG A 158 -0.58 -4.61 -11.31
N ALA A 159 -0.91 -4.15 -10.10
CA ALA A 159 -2.04 -3.25 -9.89
C ALA A 159 -1.86 -1.92 -10.64
N ILE A 160 -0.63 -1.39 -10.69
CA ILE A 160 -0.33 -0.17 -11.46
C ILE A 160 -0.37 -0.44 -12.97
N ASP A 161 0.14 -1.59 -13.44
CA ASP A 161 0.00 -2.02 -14.84
C ASP A 161 -1.47 -2.07 -15.25
N PHE A 162 -2.33 -2.64 -14.39
CA PHE A 162 -3.77 -2.71 -14.64
C PHE A 162 -4.39 -1.30 -14.70
N LEU A 163 -4.10 -0.41 -13.75
CA LEU A 163 -4.61 0.96 -13.79
C LEU A 163 -4.22 1.68 -15.08
N GLN A 164 -2.97 1.56 -15.52
CA GLN A 164 -2.52 2.16 -16.78
C GLN A 164 -3.16 1.56 -18.02
N SER A 165 -3.65 0.32 -17.97
CA SER A 165 -4.36 -0.31 -19.07
C SER A 165 -5.81 0.21 -19.23
N ARG A 166 -6.31 0.98 -18.26
CA ARG A 166 -7.71 1.45 -18.23
C ARG A 166 -7.84 2.80 -18.92
N PRO A 167 -8.71 2.91 -19.94
CA PRO A 167 -8.91 4.18 -20.67
C PRO A 167 -9.59 5.27 -19.83
N GLU A 168 -10.15 4.92 -18.66
CA GLU A 168 -10.75 5.87 -17.70
C GLU A 168 -9.69 6.53 -16.79
N VAL A 169 -8.42 6.10 -16.85
CA VAL A 169 -7.32 6.56 -15.98
C VAL A 169 -6.41 7.51 -16.73
N ILE A 170 -5.98 8.58 -16.06
CA ILE A 170 -4.90 9.46 -16.53
C ILE A 170 -3.57 8.85 -16.07
N ASP A 171 -2.80 8.29 -16.98
CA ASP A 171 -1.58 7.49 -16.71
C ASP A 171 -0.56 8.21 -15.82
N GLU A 172 -0.41 9.52 -15.99
CA GLU A 172 0.55 10.33 -15.24
C GLU A 172 0.02 10.77 -13.87
N LYS A 173 -1.24 10.43 -13.52
CA LYS A 173 -1.91 10.85 -12.29
C LYS A 173 -2.36 9.65 -11.46
N ILE A 174 -1.45 8.73 -11.17
CA ILE A 174 -1.70 7.56 -10.30
C ILE A 174 -1.07 7.81 -8.93
N GLY A 175 -1.88 7.66 -7.88
CA GLY A 175 -1.43 7.66 -6.49
C GLY A 175 -1.67 6.32 -5.81
N CYS A 176 -1.21 6.18 -4.55
CA CYS A 176 -1.61 5.06 -3.70
C CYS A 176 -1.88 5.51 -2.27
N TYR A 177 -2.75 4.76 -1.61
CA TYR A 177 -3.14 4.94 -0.22
C TYR A 177 -3.12 3.59 0.51
N GLY A 178 -2.77 3.60 1.80
CA GLY A 178 -2.96 2.44 2.65
C GLY A 178 -3.03 2.78 4.13
N HIS A 179 -3.82 2.00 4.87
CA HIS A 179 -3.92 2.04 6.32
C HIS A 179 -3.29 0.77 6.92
N SER A 180 -2.55 0.91 8.02
CA SER A 180 -1.96 -0.23 8.73
C SER A 180 -1.01 -1.05 7.82
N MET A 181 -1.27 -2.32 7.57
CA MET A 181 -0.55 -3.11 6.56
C MET A 181 -0.53 -2.43 5.20
N GLY A 182 -1.63 -1.78 4.81
CA GLY A 182 -1.67 -1.00 3.57
C GLY A 182 -0.70 0.18 3.57
N SER A 183 -0.43 0.82 4.73
CA SER A 183 0.64 1.81 4.86
C SER A 183 2.02 1.19 4.67
N THR A 184 2.24 -0.02 5.21
CA THR A 184 3.45 -0.81 4.92
C THR A 184 3.60 -1.04 3.42
N HIS A 185 2.55 -1.47 2.75
CA HIS A 185 2.54 -1.63 1.30
C HIS A 185 2.86 -0.32 0.57
N THR A 186 2.33 0.82 1.04
CA THR A 186 2.58 2.13 0.44
C THR A 186 4.07 2.51 0.46
N TRP A 187 4.76 2.40 1.59
CA TRP A 187 6.17 2.75 1.63
C TRP A 187 7.08 1.66 1.09
N LEU A 188 6.64 0.40 1.04
CA LEU A 188 7.38 -0.70 0.38
C LEU A 188 7.39 -0.56 -1.14
N ILE A 189 6.25 -0.26 -1.77
CA ILE A 189 6.18 -0.13 -3.24
C ILE A 189 6.88 1.12 -3.75
N GLY A 190 6.87 2.19 -2.94
CA GLY A 190 7.34 3.50 -3.37
C GLY A 190 8.72 3.50 -4.03
N PRO A 191 9.77 2.89 -3.47
CA PRO A 191 11.10 2.84 -4.08
C PRO A 191 11.18 2.17 -5.46
N TRP A 192 10.23 1.28 -5.78
CA TRP A 192 10.27 0.39 -6.93
C TRP A 192 9.32 0.78 -8.05
N GLU A 193 8.30 1.61 -7.74
CA GLU A 193 7.25 1.96 -8.69
C GLU A 193 7.18 3.49 -8.92
N PRO A 194 7.98 4.02 -9.85
CA PRO A 194 8.06 5.46 -10.13
C PRO A 194 6.79 6.01 -10.81
N ARG A 195 5.91 5.16 -11.33
CA ARG A 195 4.64 5.57 -11.92
C ARG A 195 3.64 6.07 -10.86
N ILE A 196 3.80 5.67 -9.60
CA ILE A 196 3.04 6.26 -8.49
C ILE A 196 3.57 7.66 -8.20
N LYS A 197 2.75 8.68 -8.43
CA LYS A 197 3.13 10.09 -8.33
C LYS A 197 2.87 10.70 -6.95
N CYS A 198 1.96 10.12 -6.18
CA CYS A 198 1.56 10.62 -4.86
C CYS A 198 1.26 9.44 -3.94
N LEU A 199 1.85 9.43 -2.75
CA LEU A 199 1.73 8.33 -1.81
C LEU A 199 1.20 8.81 -0.45
N VAL A 200 0.25 8.07 0.13
CA VAL A 200 -0.25 8.36 1.48
C VAL A 200 -0.31 7.09 2.32
N GLY A 201 0.39 7.09 3.45
CA GLY A 201 0.36 6.04 4.45
C GLY A 201 -0.33 6.49 5.74
N ASN A 202 -1.21 5.66 6.30
CA ASN A 202 -1.89 5.93 7.56
C ASN A 202 -1.59 4.82 8.57
N CYS A 203 -1.04 5.20 9.75
CA CYS A 203 -0.77 4.29 10.86
C CYS A 203 0.02 3.04 10.46
N CYS A 204 1.24 3.17 10.07
CA CYS A 204 2.26 2.12 10.15
C CYS A 204 3.62 2.61 9.62
N LEU A 205 4.52 2.88 10.53
CA LEU A 205 5.96 2.97 10.27
C LEU A 205 6.69 2.30 11.44
N PRO A 206 6.49 0.97 11.63
CA PRO A 206 7.20 0.26 12.68
C PRO A 206 8.69 0.25 12.32
N THR A 207 9.55 0.49 13.28
CA THR A 207 10.99 0.33 13.08
C THR A 207 11.44 -1.03 13.60
N TYR A 208 12.45 -1.64 13.00
CA TYR A 208 13.04 -2.87 13.54
C TYR A 208 13.56 -2.65 14.95
N LYS A 209 14.11 -1.46 15.22
CA LYS A 209 14.52 -1.09 16.56
C LYS A 209 13.36 -1.10 17.55
N GLY A 210 12.20 -0.54 17.18
CA GLY A 210 10.99 -0.57 18.00
C GLY A 210 10.44 -1.98 18.16
N ILE A 211 10.34 -2.75 17.09
CA ILE A 211 9.89 -4.15 17.09
C ILE A 211 10.74 -4.99 18.08
N HIS A 212 12.06 -4.87 18.00
CA HIS A 212 12.95 -5.62 18.88
C HIS A 212 12.85 -5.17 20.34
N ARG A 213 12.78 -3.86 20.59
CA ARG A 213 12.67 -3.30 21.93
C ARG A 213 11.40 -3.73 22.65
N GLU A 214 10.26 -3.64 21.94
CA GLU A 214 8.93 -3.91 22.51
C GLU A 214 8.50 -5.37 22.36
N HIS A 215 9.32 -6.24 21.75
CA HIS A 215 8.97 -7.63 21.45
C HIS A 215 7.66 -7.76 20.67
N MET A 216 7.45 -6.85 19.70
CA MET A 216 6.21 -6.79 18.94
C MET A 216 6.12 -7.86 17.86
N LEU A 217 4.95 -8.46 17.75
CA LEU A 217 4.56 -9.14 16.51
C LEU A 217 4.01 -8.09 15.53
N HIS A 218 4.39 -8.22 14.28
CA HIS A 218 3.96 -7.31 13.23
C HIS A 218 3.62 -8.06 11.94
N CYS A 219 2.96 -7.41 10.97
CA CYS A 219 2.64 -8.01 9.67
C CYS A 219 3.91 -8.54 8.99
N PHE A 220 3.84 -9.72 8.43
CA PHE A 220 4.98 -10.39 7.79
C PHE A 220 5.66 -9.58 6.67
N PRO A 221 4.96 -8.75 5.86
CA PRO A 221 5.61 -7.89 4.87
C PRO A 221 6.65 -6.91 5.44
N ASN A 222 6.62 -6.60 6.74
CA ASN A 222 7.63 -5.74 7.36
C ASN A 222 9.00 -6.41 7.50
N PHE A 223 9.07 -7.76 7.45
CA PHE A 223 10.31 -8.47 7.76
C PHE A 223 11.11 -8.78 6.49
N ILE A 224 12.17 -7.98 6.29
CA ILE A 224 13.11 -8.12 5.16
C ILE A 224 14.45 -8.59 5.72
N PRO A 225 14.93 -9.80 5.35
CA PRO A 225 16.15 -10.38 5.87
C PRO A 225 17.39 -9.48 5.68
N GLY A 226 18.18 -9.32 6.74
CA GLY A 226 19.46 -8.63 6.71
C GLY A 226 19.40 -7.10 6.63
N ILE A 227 18.24 -6.49 6.37
CA ILE A 227 18.19 -5.04 6.13
C ILE A 227 18.52 -4.20 7.36
N TYR A 228 18.24 -4.70 8.56
CA TYR A 228 18.51 -3.97 9.81
C TYR A 228 20.01 -3.76 10.09
N GLU A 229 20.88 -4.50 9.43
CA GLU A 229 22.34 -4.25 9.45
C GLU A 229 22.71 -2.93 8.75
N PHE A 230 21.92 -2.51 7.78
CA PHE A 230 22.24 -1.38 6.90
C PHE A 230 21.33 -0.16 7.09
N GLY A 231 20.15 -0.34 7.67
CA GLY A 231 19.15 0.70 7.89
C GLY A 231 17.92 0.15 8.61
N ASP A 232 16.83 0.92 8.52
CA ASP A 232 15.56 0.59 9.17
C ASP A 232 14.40 0.97 8.23
N THR A 233 13.16 0.69 8.57
CA THR A 233 11.99 0.95 7.73
C THR A 233 11.86 2.42 7.28
N PRO A 234 12.20 3.45 8.10
CA PRO A 234 12.21 4.83 7.63
C PRO A 234 13.19 5.11 6.48
N ASP A 235 14.30 4.36 6.42
CA ASP A 235 15.26 4.49 5.31
C ASP A 235 14.67 3.96 4.01
N ILE A 236 13.79 2.94 4.07
CA ILE A 236 13.04 2.44 2.91
C ILE A 236 12.06 3.52 2.43
N ALA A 237 11.26 4.09 3.34
CA ALA A 237 10.31 5.15 3.01
C ALA A 237 11.01 6.40 2.45
N ALA A 238 12.21 6.71 2.93
CA ALA A 238 13.03 7.82 2.45
C ALA A 238 13.45 7.70 0.98
N LEU A 239 13.53 6.47 0.42
CA LEU A 239 13.80 6.24 -1.00
C LEU A 239 12.68 6.70 -1.93
N ILE A 240 11.51 7.08 -1.42
CA ILE A 240 10.39 7.63 -2.21
C ILE A 240 10.72 9.03 -2.73
N ALA A 241 11.55 9.77 -1.99
CA ALA A 241 11.96 11.12 -2.41
C ALA A 241 12.49 11.13 -3.87
N PRO A 242 12.17 12.18 -4.65
CA PRO A 242 11.53 13.44 -4.26
C PRO A 242 10.00 13.46 -4.42
N ARG A 243 9.33 12.31 -4.66
CA ARG A 243 7.89 12.27 -4.92
C ARG A 243 7.05 12.61 -3.68
N PRO A 244 5.86 13.21 -3.85
CA PRO A 244 4.96 13.53 -2.76
C PRO A 244 4.62 12.33 -1.87
N LEU A 245 4.91 12.45 -0.58
CA LEU A 245 4.60 11.46 0.46
C LEU A 245 3.95 12.17 1.65
N HIS A 246 2.79 11.67 2.08
CA HIS A 246 2.16 12.05 3.34
C HIS A 246 1.99 10.86 4.27
N MET A 247 2.22 11.05 5.57
CA MET A 247 2.06 9.97 6.55
C MET A 247 1.30 10.47 7.79
N ASN A 248 0.24 9.77 8.19
CA ASN A 248 -0.50 10.02 9.42
C ASN A 248 -0.15 8.98 10.49
N PHE A 249 -0.14 9.40 11.75
CA PHE A 249 0.15 8.54 12.90
C PHE A 249 -0.74 8.90 14.09
N GLY A 250 -1.13 7.91 14.87
CA GLY A 250 -1.67 8.11 16.20
C GLY A 250 -0.54 8.11 17.25
N GLU A 251 -0.58 9.05 18.18
CA GLU A 251 0.44 9.14 19.24
C GLU A 251 0.47 7.91 20.14
N LEU A 252 -0.69 7.28 20.36
CA LEU A 252 -0.86 6.11 21.21
C LEU A 252 -0.91 4.78 20.42
N ASP A 253 -0.47 4.79 19.15
CA ASP A 253 -0.43 3.58 18.33
C ASP A 253 0.67 2.63 18.82
N GLY A 254 0.26 1.53 19.48
CA GLY A 254 1.19 0.52 19.99
C GLY A 254 1.94 -0.26 18.91
N GLY A 255 1.45 -0.26 17.66
CA GLY A 255 2.13 -0.92 16.53
C GLY A 255 3.28 -0.09 15.93
N SER A 256 3.35 1.20 16.28
CA SER A 256 4.41 2.11 15.83
C SER A 256 4.77 3.07 16.97
N PRO A 257 5.65 2.68 17.91
CA PRO A 257 5.99 3.49 19.08
C PRO A 257 6.36 4.92 18.70
N ILE A 258 5.75 5.89 19.36
CA ILE A 258 5.79 7.31 18.97
C ILE A 258 7.21 7.91 18.94
N ASP A 259 8.10 7.48 19.82
CA ASP A 259 9.50 7.90 19.83
C ASP A 259 10.22 7.44 18.55
N GLU A 260 9.95 6.21 18.10
CA GLU A 260 10.48 5.66 16.87
C GLU A 260 9.82 6.29 15.62
N VAL A 261 8.51 6.60 15.66
CA VAL A 261 7.85 7.39 14.60
C VAL A 261 8.52 8.76 14.47
N ARG A 262 8.71 9.48 15.59
CA ARG A 262 9.39 10.81 15.58
C ARG A 262 10.83 10.74 15.08
N ARG A 263 11.54 9.64 15.35
CA ARG A 263 12.86 9.36 14.76
C ARG A 263 12.75 9.11 13.26
N GLY A 264 11.81 8.27 12.85
CA GLY A 264 11.62 7.87 11.47
C GLY A 264 11.26 9.04 10.55
N VAL A 265 10.30 9.88 10.95
CA VAL A 265 9.91 11.04 10.12
C VAL A 265 11.06 12.04 9.94
N LYS A 266 11.98 12.15 10.91
CA LYS A 266 13.20 12.97 10.76
C LYS A 266 14.16 12.40 9.72
N ILE A 267 14.32 11.07 9.67
CA ILE A 267 15.14 10.39 8.66
C ILE A 267 14.57 10.67 7.27
N ILE A 268 13.26 10.50 7.09
CA ILE A 268 12.59 10.76 5.82
C ILE A 268 12.75 12.24 5.44
N ALA A 269 12.43 13.17 6.35
CA ALA A 269 12.53 14.61 6.10
C ALA A 269 13.95 15.04 5.68
N ASN A 270 14.97 14.51 6.34
CA ASN A 270 16.38 14.81 6.00
C ASN A 270 16.73 14.36 4.57
N ASN A 271 16.20 13.22 4.13
CA ASN A 271 16.45 12.75 2.77
C ASN A 271 15.72 13.62 1.73
N TYR A 272 14.49 14.04 2.01
CA TYR A 272 13.77 14.99 1.15
C TYR A 272 14.50 16.34 1.07
N ALA A 273 15.02 16.86 2.20
CA ALA A 273 15.83 18.07 2.22
C ALA A 273 17.12 17.93 1.40
N ALA A 274 17.81 16.79 1.50
CA ALA A 274 19.01 16.53 0.70
C ALA A 274 18.75 16.51 -0.82
N MET A 275 17.49 16.33 -1.23
CA MET A 275 17.04 16.36 -2.63
C MET A 275 16.35 17.67 -3.03
N ASN A 276 16.35 18.69 -2.16
CA ASN A 276 15.63 19.98 -2.34
C ASN A 276 14.11 19.77 -2.59
N ALA A 277 13.50 18.83 -1.88
CA ALA A 277 12.11 18.41 -2.05
C ALA A 277 11.31 18.44 -0.73
N GLU A 278 11.68 19.30 0.21
CA GLU A 278 11.12 19.36 1.57
C GLU A 278 9.59 19.51 1.54
N THR A 279 9.06 20.26 0.60
CA THR A 279 7.62 20.52 0.46
C THR A 279 6.83 19.29 0.00
N ASN A 280 7.51 18.26 -0.50
CA ASN A 280 6.91 17.03 -0.99
C ASN A 280 6.75 15.95 0.10
N PHE A 281 7.35 16.16 1.28
CA PHE A 281 7.11 15.31 2.43
C PHE A 281 6.34 16.04 3.51
N SER A 282 5.28 15.40 3.99
CA SER A 282 4.51 15.91 5.13
C SER A 282 4.07 14.74 6.02
N TYR A 283 3.85 15.03 7.30
CA TYR A 283 3.31 14.05 8.25
C TYR A 283 2.41 14.74 9.27
N TYR A 284 1.58 13.93 9.92
CA TYR A 284 0.73 14.36 11.01
C TYR A 284 0.72 13.31 12.12
N ILE A 285 0.90 13.74 13.35
CA ILE A 285 0.77 12.91 14.55
C ILE A 285 -0.42 13.44 15.33
N GLU A 286 -1.46 12.64 15.48
CA GLU A 286 -2.65 13.00 16.24
C GLU A 286 -2.46 12.65 17.70
N GLU A 287 -2.49 13.68 18.56
CA GLU A 287 -2.35 13.54 20.02
C GLU A 287 -3.52 12.71 20.58
N GLY A 288 -3.22 11.77 21.45
CA GLY A 288 -4.20 10.90 22.10
C GLY A 288 -4.87 9.86 21.19
N ALA A 289 -4.58 9.85 19.88
CA ALA A 289 -5.12 8.86 18.97
C ALA A 289 -4.31 7.56 19.00
N GLY A 290 -5.00 6.43 18.89
CA GLY A 290 -4.40 5.10 18.70
C GLY A 290 -4.23 4.72 17.23
N HIS A 291 -4.40 3.42 16.93
CA HIS A 291 -4.31 2.86 15.58
C HIS A 291 -5.63 3.08 14.80
N VAL A 292 -5.87 4.30 14.35
CA VAL A 292 -7.14 4.74 13.73
C VAL A 292 -6.91 5.59 12.47
N LEU A 293 -7.97 5.74 11.67
CA LEU A 293 -8.07 6.79 10.67
C LEU A 293 -9.09 7.81 11.17
N SER A 294 -8.64 8.89 11.79
CA SER A 294 -9.51 9.96 12.25
C SER A 294 -10.01 10.82 11.09
N PRO A 295 -11.11 11.59 11.27
CA PRO A 295 -11.54 12.58 10.28
C PRO A 295 -10.45 13.59 9.92
N VAL A 296 -9.61 14.00 10.88
CA VAL A 296 -8.51 14.94 10.64
C VAL A 296 -7.42 14.30 9.76
N MET A 297 -7.04 13.05 10.05
CA MET A 297 -6.09 12.29 9.21
C MET A 297 -6.63 12.12 7.79
N TRP A 298 -7.95 11.84 7.67
CA TRP A 298 -8.59 11.69 6.36
C TRP A 298 -8.59 13.00 5.57
N ASP A 299 -8.90 14.14 6.20
CA ASP A 299 -8.87 15.45 5.53
C ASP A 299 -7.46 15.82 5.04
N LYS A 300 -6.42 15.47 5.79
CA LYS A 300 -5.03 15.66 5.34
C LYS A 300 -4.68 14.76 4.15
N THR A 301 -5.15 13.50 4.18
CA THR A 301 -5.02 12.55 3.06
C THR A 301 -5.65 13.11 1.78
N ARG A 302 -6.91 13.56 1.87
CA ARG A 302 -7.65 14.15 0.74
C ARG A 302 -6.94 15.38 0.19
N SER A 303 -6.55 16.30 1.07
CA SER A 303 -5.84 17.53 0.67
C SER A 303 -4.51 17.23 -0.03
N HIS A 304 -3.82 16.18 0.37
CA HIS A 304 -2.57 15.76 -0.27
C HIS A 304 -2.82 15.22 -1.67
N PHE A 305 -3.80 14.35 -1.87
CA PHE A 305 -4.19 13.87 -3.19
C PHE A 305 -4.71 14.98 -4.11
N GLU A 306 -5.54 15.89 -3.60
CA GLU A 306 -6.04 17.02 -4.38
C GLU A 306 -4.90 17.88 -4.91
N ARG A 307 -3.94 18.21 -4.05
CA ARG A 307 -2.76 19.02 -4.42
C ARG A 307 -1.87 18.35 -5.46
N HIS A 308 -1.69 17.04 -5.41
CA HIS A 308 -0.65 16.36 -6.17
C HIS A 308 -1.15 15.47 -7.32
N LEU A 309 -2.46 15.17 -7.39
CA LEU A 309 -3.05 14.39 -8.46
C LEU A 309 -4.09 15.17 -9.29
N LYS A 310 -4.79 16.16 -8.69
CA LYS A 310 -5.81 16.93 -9.45
C LYS A 310 -5.29 18.26 -9.98
N SER A 311 -4.22 18.78 -9.40
CA SER A 311 -3.59 20.03 -9.87
C SER A 311 -2.84 19.87 -11.19
#